data_d0396cea7c6bf7232bfcf193236689e4
#
_entry.id   d0396cea7c6bf7232bfcf193236689e4
#
_cell.length_a   1.000
_cell.length_b   1.000
_cell.length_c   1.000
_cell.angle_alpha   90.00
_cell.angle_beta   90.00
_cell.angle_gamma   90.00
#
_symmetry.space_group_name_H-M   'P 1'
#
loop_
_entity.id
_entity.type
_entity.pdbx_description
1 polymer ?
#
loop_
_entity_poly.entity_id
_entity_poly.type
_entity_poly.pdbx_seq_one_letter_code
_entity_poly.pdbx_strand_id
1 'polypeptide(L)'
;MSVSNNTFKILYFAVFQEKANKAEEIRPLSDNLTAEMLFSNICAELGVELSQKQVRVSVNHQFTPWDTVIMPNDIVAFIPPVAGG
;
A
#
# COMPACT_ATOMS: atom_id res chain seq x y z
N MET A 1 -7.52 -18.85 24.37
CA MET A 1 -6.67 -17.75 23.99
C MET A 1 -6.98 -17.30 22.57
N SER A 2 -7.27 -16.07 22.41
CA SER A 2 -7.55 -15.59 21.08
C SER A 2 -6.32 -14.95 20.49
N VAL A 3 -6.07 -15.24 19.24
CA VAL A 3 -5.01 -14.60 18.50
C VAL A 3 -5.66 -13.49 17.67
N SER A 4 -5.19 -12.29 17.90
CA SER A 4 -5.71 -11.18 17.14
C SER A 4 -5.04 -11.20 15.78
N ASN A 5 -5.78 -11.62 14.77
CA ASN A 5 -5.26 -11.63 13.41
C ASN A 5 -5.57 -10.31 12.72
N ASN A 6 -4.87 -9.28 13.16
CA ASN A 6 -5.05 -7.97 12.54
C ASN A 6 -4.45 -8.01 11.13
N THR A 7 -5.27 -7.66 10.17
CA THR A 7 -4.86 -7.62 8.77
C THR A 7 -5.31 -6.31 8.14
N PHE A 8 -4.76 -6.03 6.97
CA PHE A 8 -5.18 -4.92 6.14
C PHE A 8 -5.13 -5.37 4.69
N LYS A 9 -5.73 -4.59 3.82
CA LYS A 9 -5.79 -4.94 2.40
C LYS A 9 -5.01 -3.93 1.59
N ILE A 10 -4.30 -4.41 0.57
CA ILE A 10 -3.63 -3.55 -0.39
C ILE A 10 -4.36 -3.70 -1.71
N LEU A 11 -4.70 -2.58 -2.34
CA LEU A 11 -5.23 -2.59 -3.70
C LEU A 11 -4.10 -2.19 -4.64
N TYR A 12 -3.90 -2.99 -5.68
CA TYR A 12 -2.83 -2.75 -6.64
C TYR A 12 -3.41 -2.15 -7.91
N PHE A 13 -2.84 -1.03 -8.35
CA PHE A 13 -3.26 -0.34 -9.57
C PHE A 13 -2.07 -0.17 -10.51
N ALA A 14 -2.36 -0.13 -11.81
CA ALA A 14 -1.37 0.18 -12.83
C ALA A 14 -0.11 -0.68 -12.70
N VAL A 15 1.06 -0.07 -12.61
CA VAL A 15 2.31 -0.81 -12.56
C VAL A 15 2.37 -1.76 -11.36
N PHE A 16 1.76 -1.38 -10.24
CA PHE A 16 1.75 -2.26 -9.06
C PHE A 16 0.95 -3.53 -9.35
N GLN A 17 -0.18 -3.38 -10.01
CA GLN A 17 -1.00 -4.53 -10.36
C GLN A 17 -0.27 -5.44 -11.36
N GLU A 18 0.41 -4.85 -12.31
CA GLU A 18 1.17 -5.62 -13.30
C GLU A 18 2.28 -6.43 -12.62
N LYS A 19 3.02 -5.79 -11.73
CA LYS A 19 4.15 -6.45 -11.07
C LYS A 19 3.70 -7.46 -10.04
N ALA A 20 2.63 -7.18 -9.32
CA ALA A 20 2.10 -8.10 -8.31
C ALA A 20 1.34 -9.26 -8.95
N ASN A 21 0.87 -9.06 -10.17
CA ASN A 21 0.06 -10.05 -10.89
C ASN A 21 -1.22 -10.38 -10.11
N LYS A 22 -1.78 -9.39 -9.45
CA LYS A 22 -3.04 -9.51 -8.72
C LYS A 22 -3.58 -8.11 -8.47
N ALA A 23 -4.88 -8.01 -8.26
CA ALA A 23 -5.53 -6.72 -8.06
C ALA A 23 -5.55 -6.30 -6.59
N GLU A 24 -5.47 -7.26 -5.67
CA GLU A 24 -5.50 -6.94 -4.25
C GLU A 24 -4.84 -8.04 -3.45
N GLU A 25 -4.50 -7.71 -2.22
CA GLU A 25 -3.83 -8.66 -1.35
C GLU A 25 -4.15 -8.31 0.10
N ILE A 26 -4.35 -9.33 0.93
CA ILE A 26 -4.52 -9.13 2.37
C ILE A 26 -3.22 -9.52 3.04
N ARG A 27 -2.74 -8.67 3.94
CA ARG A 27 -1.50 -8.92 4.65
C ARG A 27 -1.68 -8.77 6.15
N PRO A 28 -0.87 -9.50 6.92
CA PRO A 28 -0.85 -9.29 8.37
C PRO A 28 -0.31 -7.89 8.67
N LEU A 29 -0.91 -7.26 9.67
CA LEU A 29 -0.53 -5.91 10.07
C LEU A 29 0.50 -5.99 11.19
N SER A 30 1.64 -5.33 10.96
CA SER A 30 2.65 -5.21 12.02
C SER A 30 2.44 -3.90 12.77
N ASP A 31 2.93 -3.86 14.00
CA ASP A 31 2.76 -2.67 14.84
C ASP A 31 3.49 -1.48 14.22
N ASN A 32 2.82 -0.33 14.26
CA ASN A 32 3.40 0.94 13.84
C ASN A 32 3.82 0.97 12.37
N LEU A 33 3.15 0.17 11.53
CA LEU A 33 3.42 0.20 10.09
C LEU A 33 2.85 1.49 9.51
N THR A 34 3.72 2.30 8.89
CA THR A 34 3.27 3.51 8.21
C THR A 34 3.12 3.25 6.73
N ALA A 35 2.37 4.15 6.06
CA ALA A 35 2.21 4.05 4.61
C ALA A 35 3.57 4.09 3.91
N GLU A 36 4.48 4.92 4.40
CA GLU A 36 5.82 5.02 3.83
C GLU A 36 6.59 3.70 3.93
N MET A 37 6.55 3.06 5.08
CA MET A 37 7.22 1.79 5.28
C MET A 37 6.63 0.72 4.37
N LEU A 38 5.31 0.70 4.28
CA LEU A 38 4.64 -0.26 3.40
C LEU A 38 5.02 -0.03 1.94
N PHE A 39 5.05 1.23 1.51
CA PHE A 39 5.43 1.56 0.14
C PHE A 39 6.83 1.06 -0.17
N SER A 40 7.78 1.32 0.74
CA SER A 40 9.15 0.84 0.59
C SER A 40 9.20 -0.68 0.42
N ASN A 41 8.48 -1.38 1.27
CA ASN A 41 8.45 -2.84 1.23
C ASN A 41 7.86 -3.35 -0.09
N ILE A 42 6.75 -2.76 -0.51
CA ILE A 42 6.08 -3.19 -1.74
C ILE A 42 6.95 -2.92 -2.95
N CYS A 43 7.57 -1.74 -3.02
CA CYS A 43 8.44 -1.43 -4.15
C CYS A 43 9.61 -2.40 -4.23
N ALA A 44 10.20 -2.75 -3.08
CA ALA A 44 11.31 -3.70 -3.06
C ALA A 44 10.85 -5.08 -3.50
N GLU A 45 9.69 -5.53 -3.03
CA GLU A 45 9.18 -6.84 -3.37
C GLU A 45 8.85 -6.96 -4.85
N LEU A 46 8.26 -5.93 -5.42
CA LEU A 46 7.77 -5.97 -6.80
C LEU A 46 8.79 -5.47 -7.81
N GLY A 47 9.87 -4.88 -7.36
CA GLY A 47 10.86 -4.31 -8.27
C GLY A 47 10.35 -3.03 -8.93
N VAL A 48 9.53 -2.26 -8.24
CA VAL A 48 9.01 -1.00 -8.74
C VAL A 48 9.93 0.12 -8.32
N GLU A 49 10.38 0.93 -9.28
CA GLU A 49 11.31 2.02 -9.01
C GLU A 49 10.62 3.36 -9.11
N LEU A 50 9.72 3.60 -8.16
CA LEU A 50 9.02 4.88 -8.05
C LEU A 50 9.30 5.46 -6.68
N SER A 51 9.34 6.79 -6.60
CA SER A 51 9.53 7.48 -5.33
C SER A 51 8.20 7.97 -4.80
N GLN A 52 8.20 8.36 -3.52
CA GLN A 52 7.01 8.93 -2.90
C GLN A 52 6.55 10.20 -3.60
N LYS A 53 7.46 10.89 -4.27
CA LYS A 53 7.09 12.10 -5.00
C LYS A 53 6.27 11.80 -6.24
N GLN A 54 6.35 10.59 -6.74
CA GLN A 54 5.65 10.18 -7.96
C GLN A 54 4.35 9.44 -7.68
N VAL A 55 4.10 9.07 -6.43
CA VAL A 55 2.99 8.20 -6.07
C VAL A 55 2.22 8.84 -4.93
N ARG A 56 0.93 8.66 -4.92
CA ARG A 56 0.10 9.08 -3.80
C ARG A 56 -0.42 7.84 -3.10
N VAL A 57 -0.58 7.94 -1.78
CA VAL A 57 -1.15 6.84 -1.01
C VAL A 57 -2.55 7.21 -0.57
N SER A 58 -3.46 6.24 -0.68
CA SER A 58 -4.80 6.40 -0.13
C SER A 58 -5.04 5.34 0.92
N VAL A 59 -5.77 5.70 1.96
CA VAL A 59 -6.21 4.77 2.98
C VAL A 59 -7.71 4.94 3.09
N ASN A 60 -8.41 3.84 2.89
CA ASN A 60 -9.88 3.83 2.89
C ASN A 60 -10.45 4.84 1.89
N HIS A 61 -9.83 4.88 0.71
CA HIS A 61 -10.27 5.70 -0.44
C HIS A 61 -10.08 7.20 -0.25
N GLN A 62 -9.20 7.59 0.68
CA GLN A 62 -8.86 8.99 0.89
C GLN A 62 -7.35 9.16 0.85
N PHE A 63 -6.86 10.16 0.13
CA PHE A 63 -5.43 10.43 0.11
C PHE A 63 -4.97 10.88 1.49
N THR A 64 -3.85 10.32 1.94
CA THR A 64 -3.33 10.58 3.27
C THR A 64 -1.83 10.88 3.19
N PRO A 65 -1.28 11.48 4.25
CA PRO A 65 0.17 11.68 4.32
C PRO A 65 0.92 10.35 4.42
N TRP A 66 2.18 10.36 4.03
CA TRP A 66 3.00 9.16 4.05
C TRP A 66 3.30 8.64 5.45
N ASP A 67 3.21 9.48 6.47
CA ASP A 67 3.44 9.06 7.84
C ASP A 67 2.19 8.50 8.53
N THR A 68 1.13 8.30 7.77
CA THR A 68 -0.11 7.71 8.31
C THR A 68 0.16 6.28 8.76
N VAL A 69 -0.26 5.96 9.98
CA VAL A 69 -0.14 4.61 10.51
C VAL A 69 -1.31 3.76 10.01
N ILE A 70 -0.97 2.59 9.47
CA ILE A 70 -2.00 1.68 8.96
C ILE A 70 -2.67 0.98 10.13
N MET A 71 -3.98 0.92 10.11
CA MET A 71 -4.78 0.32 11.18
C MET A 71 -5.42 -0.97 10.69
N PRO A 72 -5.90 -1.81 11.62
CA PRO A 72 -6.57 -3.06 11.22
C PRO A 72 -7.74 -2.78 10.28
N ASN A 73 -7.84 -3.60 9.25
CA ASN A 73 -8.91 -3.55 8.24
C ASN A 73 -8.84 -2.34 7.30
N ASP A 74 -7.76 -1.58 7.36
CA ASP A 74 -7.58 -0.49 6.41
C ASP A 74 -7.41 -1.03 5.00
N ILE A 75 -7.83 -0.24 4.03
CA ILE A 75 -7.64 -0.53 2.61
C ILE A 75 -6.67 0.50 2.07
N VAL A 76 -5.47 0.04 1.69
CA VAL A 76 -4.39 0.92 1.28
C VAL A 76 -4.15 0.76 -0.22
N ALA A 77 -3.98 1.87 -0.90
CA ALA A 77 -3.67 1.84 -2.33
C ALA A 77 -2.57 2.85 -2.65
N PHE A 78 -1.72 2.47 -3.59
CA PHE A 78 -0.68 3.35 -4.10
C PHE A 78 -1.06 3.74 -5.51
N ILE A 79 -1.21 5.05 -5.74
CA ILE A 79 -1.72 5.57 -7.00
C ILE A 79 -0.55 6.22 -7.74
N PRO A 80 -0.03 5.57 -8.78
CA PRO A 80 1.07 6.13 -9.56
C PRO A 80 0.59 7.28 -10.44
N PRO A 81 1.53 8.03 -11.02
CA PRO A 81 1.14 9.16 -11.86
C PRO A 81 0.39 8.69 -13.09
N VAL A 82 -0.51 9.54 -13.56
CA VAL A 82 -1.30 9.26 -14.75
C VAL A 82 -0.45 9.57 -15.98
N ALA A 83 -0.34 8.59 -16.88
CA ALA A 83 0.43 8.77 -18.10
C ALA A 83 -0.23 9.84 -18.97
N GLY A 84 0.56 10.76 -19.49
CA GLY A 84 0.08 11.81 -20.37
C GLY A 84 -0.76 12.87 -19.70
N GLY A 85 -0.75 12.85 -18.40
CA GLY A 85 -1.55 13.80 -17.63
C GLY A 85 -0.95 15.17 -17.61
#